data_98a2755ab2f48ce99da2403475f99ad2
#
_entry.id   98a2755ab2f48ce99da2403475f99ad2
#
_cell.length_a   1.000
_cell.length_b   1.000
_cell.length_c   1.000
_cell.angle_alpha   90.00
_cell.angle_beta   90.00
_cell.angle_gamma   90.00
#
_symmetry.space_group_name_H-M   'P 1'
#
loop_
_entity.id
_entity.type
_entity.pdbx_description
1 polymer ?
#
loop_
_entity_poly.entity_id
_entity_poly.type
_entity_poly.pdbx_seq_one_letter_code
_entity_poly.pdbx_strand_id
1 'polypeptide(L)'
;GEGGEVASRVFGGHVIAQALAAAYKTVEERLCHSLHADFIRPGDPSTPIIYEVDRARDGGSFTTRRVVAIQNGKQIFNMAASFHIEEEGWSHQHKMKEVKGPSGVLNRNEQRKLIADKVPEKRRANFLNPKPIEIRDVDPPDLFNPEPTSDKNFLWFKVDGTLHAKDQWVHHCFLA
;
A
#
# COMPACT_ATOMS: atom_id res chain seq x y z
N GLY A 1 -12.38 25.11 -17.56
CA GLY A 1 -11.37 25.38 -16.56
C GLY A 1 -10.08 24.75 -16.96
N GLU A 2 -9.09 25.58 -17.20
CA GLU A 2 -7.76 25.26 -17.68
C GLU A 2 -7.03 24.33 -16.72
N GLY A 3 -6.30 23.39 -17.32
CA GLY A 3 -5.15 22.66 -16.81
C GLY A 3 -5.02 22.48 -15.32
N GLY A 4 -5.85 21.63 -14.72
CA GLY A 4 -5.66 21.29 -13.32
C GLY A 4 -4.31 20.62 -13.15
N GLU A 5 -3.34 21.32 -12.56
CA GLU A 5 -2.23 20.72 -11.86
C GLU A 5 -2.83 19.63 -10.98
N VAL A 6 -2.45 18.39 -11.23
CA VAL A 6 -2.73 17.31 -10.28
C VAL A 6 -2.00 17.73 -9.02
N ALA A 7 -2.73 18.24 -8.03
CA ALA A 7 -2.15 18.60 -6.76
C ALA A 7 -1.36 17.39 -6.29
N SER A 8 -0.05 17.53 -6.30
CA SER A 8 0.89 16.48 -5.93
C SER A 8 0.66 16.19 -4.45
N ARG A 9 -0.03 15.11 -4.16
CA ARG A 9 -0.27 14.63 -2.78
C ARG A 9 0.66 13.47 -2.52
N VAL A 10 1.13 13.37 -1.30
CA VAL A 10 1.82 12.16 -0.85
C VAL A 10 0.88 10.96 -1.01
N PHE A 11 1.39 9.88 -1.58
CA PHE A 11 0.62 8.66 -1.72
C PHE A 11 0.33 8.05 -0.34
N GLY A 12 -0.95 7.74 -0.05
CA GLY A 12 -1.38 7.24 1.25
C GLY A 12 -0.67 5.95 1.68
N GLY A 13 -0.49 5.00 0.75
CA GLY A 13 0.26 3.78 1.03
C GLY A 13 1.71 4.03 1.46
N HIS A 14 2.34 5.11 0.98
CA HIS A 14 3.69 5.49 1.43
C HIS A 14 3.67 6.00 2.88
N VAL A 15 2.65 6.79 3.25
CA VAL A 15 2.51 7.31 4.62
C VAL A 15 2.27 6.16 5.61
N ILE A 16 1.37 5.23 5.28
CA ILE A 16 1.06 4.11 6.17
C ILE A 16 2.26 3.15 6.30
N ALA A 17 2.97 2.87 5.21
CA ALA A 17 4.17 2.05 5.22
C ALA A 17 5.28 2.66 6.10
N GLN A 18 5.53 3.97 6.00
CA GLN A 18 6.49 4.68 6.82
C GLN A 18 6.07 4.73 8.30
N ALA A 19 4.77 4.92 8.58
CA ALA A 19 4.24 4.89 9.94
C ALA A 19 4.42 3.51 10.59
N LEU A 20 4.14 2.44 9.84
CA LEU A 20 4.35 1.07 10.31
C LEU A 20 5.84 0.77 10.50
N ALA A 21 6.71 1.22 9.59
CA ALA A 21 8.16 1.10 9.75
C ALA A 21 8.67 1.84 10.99
N ALA A 22 8.12 3.03 11.28
CA ALA A 22 8.45 3.77 12.50
C ALA A 22 8.01 3.00 13.76
N ALA A 23 6.81 2.38 13.74
CA ALA A 23 6.34 1.54 14.83
C ALA A 23 7.26 0.33 15.04
N TYR A 24 7.65 -0.36 13.98
CA TYR A 24 8.57 -1.52 14.03
C TYR A 24 9.92 -1.19 14.69
N LYS A 25 10.45 0.01 14.49
CA LYS A 25 11.71 0.46 15.16
C LYS A 25 11.61 0.50 16.68
N THR A 26 10.43 0.38 17.25
CA THR A 26 10.18 0.39 18.70
C THR A 26 9.73 -0.97 19.24
N VAL A 27 9.69 -2.00 18.39
CA VAL A 27 9.19 -3.34 18.72
C VAL A 27 10.28 -4.35 18.39
N GLU A 28 10.49 -5.32 19.29
CA GLU A 28 11.46 -6.40 19.13
C GLU A 28 10.73 -7.74 19.02
N GLU A 29 11.21 -8.63 18.15
CA GLU A 29 10.78 -10.03 18.00
C GLU A 29 9.26 -10.25 17.89
N ARG A 30 8.54 -9.29 17.32
CA ARG A 30 7.08 -9.36 17.11
C ARG A 30 6.70 -8.85 15.75
N LEU A 31 5.68 -9.46 15.16
CA LEU A 31 5.14 -9.07 13.88
C LEU A 31 3.80 -8.34 14.05
N CYS A 32 3.58 -7.35 13.21
CA CYS A 32 2.30 -6.68 13.13
C CYS A 32 1.25 -7.66 12.58
N HIS A 33 0.17 -7.85 13.31
CA HIS A 33 -0.94 -8.70 12.89
C HIS A 33 -2.23 -7.90 12.64
N SER A 34 -2.27 -6.65 13.08
CA SER A 34 -3.44 -5.79 12.91
C SER A 34 -3.02 -4.33 12.91
N LEU A 35 -3.60 -3.55 12.03
CA LEU A 35 -3.49 -2.09 12.04
C LEU A 35 -4.79 -1.44 11.58
N HIS A 36 -5.05 -0.25 12.09
CA HIS A 36 -6.11 0.64 11.66
C HIS A 36 -5.54 2.04 11.49
N ALA A 37 -5.91 2.72 10.42
CA ALA A 37 -5.35 4.03 10.10
C ALA A 37 -6.39 4.99 9.54
N ASP A 38 -6.24 6.28 9.88
CA ASP A 38 -7.09 7.37 9.38
C ASP A 38 -6.24 8.42 8.66
N PHE A 39 -6.60 8.73 7.44
CA PHE A 39 -6.06 9.85 6.67
C PHE A 39 -6.86 11.11 6.98
N ILE A 40 -6.25 12.04 7.70
CA ILE A 40 -6.94 13.23 8.22
C ILE A 40 -6.82 14.41 7.27
N ARG A 41 -5.64 14.58 6.66
CA ARG A 41 -5.34 15.68 5.72
C ARG A 41 -4.44 15.18 4.60
N PRO A 42 -4.53 15.80 3.40
CA PRO A 42 -3.58 15.52 2.33
C PRO A 42 -2.17 15.91 2.76
N GLY A 43 -1.20 15.01 2.55
CA GLY A 43 0.22 15.30 2.75
C GLY A 43 0.82 16.05 1.57
N ASP A 44 1.70 17.00 1.85
CA ASP A 44 2.48 17.76 0.89
C ASP A 44 3.81 17.00 0.62
N PRO A 45 4.09 16.58 -0.63
CA PRO A 45 5.33 15.87 -0.96
C PRO A 45 6.59 16.73 -0.85
N SER A 46 6.48 18.05 -0.82
CA SER A 46 7.61 18.98 -0.67
C SER A 46 8.05 19.18 0.79
N THR A 47 7.24 18.71 1.74
CA THR A 47 7.46 18.91 3.17
C THR A 47 7.75 17.57 3.86
N PRO A 48 8.79 17.46 4.69
CA PRO A 48 9.05 16.26 5.48
C PRO A 48 7.89 15.88 6.39
N ILE A 49 7.66 14.57 6.54
CA ILE A 49 6.67 14.02 7.47
C ILE A 49 7.41 13.58 8.74
N ILE A 50 6.94 14.04 9.89
CA ILE A 50 7.43 13.60 11.20
C ILE A 50 6.46 12.52 11.70
N TYR A 51 7.02 11.36 12.09
CA TYR A 51 6.26 10.26 12.67
C TYR A 51 6.57 10.17 14.17
N GLU A 52 5.58 10.46 14.99
CA GLU A 52 5.64 10.29 16.44
C GLU A 52 5.04 8.95 16.81
N VAL A 53 5.81 8.13 17.55
CA VAL A 53 5.40 6.79 17.98
C VAL A 53 5.16 6.79 19.48
N ASP A 54 3.92 6.57 19.88
CA ASP A 54 3.54 6.31 21.26
C ASP A 54 3.62 4.80 21.54
N ARG A 55 4.41 4.43 22.54
CA ARG A 55 4.53 3.05 23.05
C ARG A 55 3.42 2.76 24.06
N ALA A 56 2.19 2.68 23.54
CA ALA A 56 0.98 2.58 24.36
C ALA A 56 0.99 1.37 25.32
N ARG A 57 1.58 0.23 24.89
CA ARG A 57 1.71 -0.95 25.73
C ARG A 57 2.80 -1.90 25.23
N ASP A 58 3.57 -2.44 26.16
CA ASP A 58 4.44 -3.60 26.00
C ASP A 58 3.97 -4.70 26.98
N GLY A 59 3.23 -5.70 26.45
CA GLY A 59 2.75 -6.86 27.21
C GLY A 59 3.59 -8.10 26.94
N GLY A 60 3.23 -9.23 27.55
CA GLY A 60 3.89 -10.52 27.34
C GLY A 60 3.82 -10.97 25.88
N SER A 61 2.64 -11.26 25.37
CA SER A 61 2.42 -11.70 23.97
C SER A 61 2.14 -10.54 23.01
N PHE A 62 1.47 -9.47 23.45
CA PHE A 62 1.04 -8.35 22.61
C PHE A 62 1.76 -7.04 22.93
N THR A 63 2.04 -6.28 21.89
CA THR A 63 2.55 -4.90 21.97
C THR A 63 1.67 -3.99 21.12
N THR A 64 1.33 -2.81 21.64
CA THR A 64 0.51 -1.82 20.94
C THR A 64 1.31 -0.54 20.72
N ARG A 65 1.22 -0.01 19.49
CA ARG A 65 1.79 1.29 19.09
C ARG A 65 0.73 2.19 18.51
N ARG A 66 0.82 3.47 18.81
CA ARG A 66 0.12 4.52 18.11
C ARG A 66 1.13 5.36 17.34
N VAL A 67 0.80 5.73 16.12
CA VAL A 67 1.66 6.58 15.28
C VAL A 67 0.85 7.76 14.78
N VAL A 68 1.40 8.95 14.95
CA VAL A 68 0.86 10.19 14.40
C VAL A 68 1.84 10.73 13.38
N ALA A 69 1.35 11.01 12.16
CA ALA A 69 2.14 11.69 11.14
C ALA A 69 1.79 13.17 11.11
N ILE A 70 2.82 14.03 11.15
CA ILE A 70 2.69 15.47 11.30
C ILE A 70 3.45 16.18 10.19
N GLN A 71 2.82 17.19 9.59
CA GLN A 71 3.45 18.18 8.71
C GLN A 71 3.05 19.58 9.13
N ASN A 72 4.02 20.51 9.16
CA ASN A 72 3.80 21.92 9.52
C ASN A 72 3.00 22.08 10.82
N GLY A 73 3.32 21.24 11.84
CA GLY A 73 2.64 21.25 13.14
C GLY A 73 1.19 20.74 13.13
N LYS A 74 0.71 20.18 12.00
CA LYS A 74 -0.66 19.64 11.88
C LYS A 74 -0.60 18.13 11.63
N GLN A 75 -1.42 17.39 12.37
CA GLN A 75 -1.61 15.98 12.15
C GLN A 75 -2.26 15.74 10.78
N ILE A 76 -1.63 14.90 9.95
CA ILE A 76 -2.14 14.51 8.62
C ILE A 76 -2.66 13.08 8.60
N PHE A 77 -2.20 12.24 9.53
CA PHE A 77 -2.51 10.82 9.58
C PHE A 77 -2.34 10.30 11.01
N ASN A 78 -3.11 9.27 11.39
CA ASN A 78 -2.87 8.48 12.59
C ASN A 78 -3.03 6.98 12.30
N MET A 79 -2.40 6.15 13.13
CA MET A 79 -2.46 4.70 13.03
C MET A 79 -2.37 4.08 14.43
N ALA A 80 -3.15 3.06 14.68
CA ALA A 80 -2.96 2.12 15.78
C ALA A 80 -2.54 0.76 15.20
N ALA A 81 -1.47 0.17 15.74
CA ALA A 81 -0.96 -1.12 15.29
C ALA A 81 -0.75 -2.05 16.49
N SER A 82 -1.11 -3.31 16.32
CA SER A 82 -0.90 -4.39 17.28
C SER A 82 0.12 -5.38 16.74
N PHE A 83 1.05 -5.76 17.60
CA PHE A 83 2.14 -6.70 17.32
C PHE A 83 2.03 -7.89 18.24
N HIS A 84 2.40 -9.06 17.76
CA HIS A 84 2.29 -10.30 18.49
C HIS A 84 3.55 -11.16 18.29
N ILE A 85 3.94 -11.89 19.33
CA ILE A 85 4.97 -12.95 19.20
C ILE A 85 4.37 -14.11 18.39
N GLU A 86 5.22 -14.91 17.75
CA GLU A 86 4.77 -16.13 17.10
C GLU A 86 4.48 -17.20 18.16
N GLU A 87 3.26 -17.70 18.18
CA GLU A 87 2.78 -18.73 19.12
C GLU A 87 2.08 -19.85 18.34
N GLU A 88 2.23 -21.09 18.80
CA GLU A 88 1.45 -22.20 18.28
C GLU A 88 -0.03 -22.06 18.63
N GLY A 89 -0.91 -22.42 17.70
CA GLY A 89 -2.36 -22.32 17.89
C GLY A 89 -3.15 -22.96 16.75
N TRP A 90 -4.46 -22.78 16.81
CA TRP A 90 -5.35 -23.23 15.76
C TRP A 90 -5.11 -22.41 14.48
N SER A 91 -4.91 -23.10 13.35
CA SER A 91 -4.76 -22.48 12.04
C SER A 91 -6.00 -22.75 11.19
N HIS A 92 -6.56 -21.70 10.60
CA HIS A 92 -7.69 -21.80 9.66
C HIS A 92 -7.55 -20.78 8.55
N GLN A 93 -7.75 -21.22 7.31
CA GLN A 93 -7.76 -20.37 6.14
C GLN A 93 -8.77 -20.88 5.11
N HIS A 94 -9.56 -19.97 4.54
CA HIS A 94 -10.39 -20.30 3.39
C HIS A 94 -9.53 -20.61 2.17
N LYS A 95 -9.94 -21.61 1.38
CA LYS A 95 -9.25 -21.92 0.13
C LYS A 95 -9.33 -20.72 -0.82
N MET A 96 -8.19 -20.26 -1.31
CA MET A 96 -8.12 -19.25 -2.35
C MET A 96 -8.76 -19.76 -3.64
N LYS A 97 -9.51 -18.91 -4.34
CA LYS A 97 -10.03 -19.24 -5.68
C LYS A 97 -8.86 -19.49 -6.65
N GLU A 98 -8.99 -20.47 -7.50
CA GLU A 98 -8.04 -20.71 -8.57
C GLU A 98 -8.12 -19.57 -9.61
N VAL A 99 -7.00 -18.92 -9.86
CA VAL A 99 -6.84 -17.83 -10.82
C VAL A 99 -5.57 -18.03 -11.63
N LYS A 100 -5.48 -17.40 -12.80
CA LYS A 100 -4.25 -17.41 -13.61
C LYS A 100 -3.08 -16.86 -12.78
N GLY A 101 -1.92 -17.53 -12.85
CA GLY A 101 -0.69 -17.06 -12.21
C GLY A 101 -0.19 -15.74 -12.81
N PRO A 102 0.72 -15.03 -12.11
CA PRO A 102 1.19 -13.71 -12.54
C PRO A 102 1.86 -13.69 -13.91
N SER A 103 2.55 -14.78 -14.30
CA SER A 103 3.16 -14.91 -15.63
C SER A 103 2.15 -15.05 -16.77
N GLY A 104 0.91 -15.40 -16.47
CA GLY A 104 -0.17 -15.57 -17.45
C GLY A 104 -0.99 -14.31 -17.73
N VAL A 105 -0.66 -13.17 -17.09
CA VAL A 105 -1.38 -11.91 -17.23
C VAL A 105 -0.44 -10.74 -17.44
N LEU A 106 -0.84 -9.79 -18.29
CA LEU A 106 -0.09 -8.56 -18.51
C LEU A 106 -0.16 -7.65 -17.28
N ASN A 107 0.93 -6.95 -16.97
CA ASN A 107 0.90 -5.91 -15.97
C ASN A 107 0.20 -4.64 -16.48
N ARG A 108 -0.21 -3.78 -15.56
CA ARG A 108 -0.93 -2.53 -15.91
C ARG A 108 -0.12 -1.63 -16.85
N ASN A 109 1.20 -1.62 -16.78
CA ASN A 109 2.02 -0.81 -17.69
C ASN A 109 2.03 -1.39 -19.11
N GLU A 110 2.09 -2.72 -19.23
CA GLU A 110 1.97 -3.41 -20.53
C GLU A 110 0.59 -3.16 -21.15
N GLN A 111 -0.48 -3.32 -20.37
CA GLN A 111 -1.85 -3.03 -20.80
C GLN A 111 -2.01 -1.57 -21.26
N ARG A 112 -1.48 -0.60 -20.49
CA ARG A 112 -1.51 0.82 -20.86
C ARG A 112 -0.81 1.12 -22.19
N LYS A 113 0.31 0.45 -22.47
CA LYS A 113 1.01 0.60 -23.75
C LYS A 113 0.14 0.17 -24.93
N LEU A 114 -0.65 -0.91 -24.78
CA LEU A 114 -1.53 -1.41 -25.85
C LEU A 114 -2.67 -0.44 -26.21
N ILE A 115 -3.05 0.44 -25.29
CA ILE A 115 -4.19 1.37 -25.46
C ILE A 115 -3.75 2.84 -25.49
N ALA A 116 -2.43 3.10 -25.51
CA ALA A 116 -1.89 4.45 -25.42
C ALA A 116 -2.38 5.38 -26.53
N ASP A 117 -2.64 4.86 -27.71
CA ASP A 117 -3.12 5.64 -28.86
C ASP A 117 -4.54 6.18 -28.67
N LYS A 118 -5.33 5.55 -27.81
CA LYS A 118 -6.68 6.00 -27.43
C LYS A 118 -6.66 7.14 -26.39
N VAL A 119 -5.49 7.44 -25.80
CA VAL A 119 -5.33 8.49 -24.78
C VAL A 119 -4.91 9.80 -25.46
N PRO A 120 -5.55 10.95 -25.11
CA PRO A 120 -5.15 12.26 -25.63
C PRO A 120 -3.64 12.50 -25.39
N GLU A 121 -2.95 13.04 -26.38
CA GLU A 121 -1.50 13.21 -26.40
C GLU A 121 -0.95 13.90 -25.14
N LYS A 122 -1.57 15.01 -24.72
CA LYS A 122 -1.20 15.75 -23.51
C LYS A 122 -1.30 14.96 -22.20
N ARG A 123 -1.99 13.83 -22.18
CA ARG A 123 -2.12 12.93 -21.00
C ARG A 123 -1.31 11.65 -21.14
N ARG A 124 -0.83 11.34 -22.35
CA ARG A 124 -0.18 10.06 -22.66
C ARG A 124 1.08 9.82 -21.83
N ALA A 125 1.93 10.82 -21.68
CA ALA A 125 3.15 10.72 -20.86
C ALA A 125 2.85 10.35 -19.40
N ASN A 126 1.87 11.01 -18.77
CA ASN A 126 1.46 10.69 -17.41
C ASN A 126 0.77 9.32 -17.30
N PHE A 127 -0.02 8.94 -18.31
CA PHE A 127 -0.69 7.64 -18.38
C PHE A 127 0.31 6.49 -18.48
N LEU A 128 1.42 6.65 -19.21
CA LEU A 128 2.48 5.66 -19.37
C LEU A 128 3.56 5.70 -18.29
N ASN A 129 3.49 6.66 -17.36
CA ASN A 129 4.49 6.80 -16.30
C ASN A 129 4.55 5.52 -15.45
N PRO A 130 5.72 4.85 -15.32
CA PRO A 130 5.89 3.65 -14.52
C PRO A 130 5.53 3.91 -13.05
N LYS A 131 4.99 2.90 -12.40
CA LYS A 131 4.70 2.92 -10.96
C LYS A 131 5.68 1.99 -10.25
N PRO A 132 6.07 2.30 -8.99
CA PRO A 132 7.03 1.49 -8.23
C PRO A 132 6.46 0.12 -7.80
N ILE A 133 5.15 -0.08 -7.96
CA ILE A 133 4.47 -1.34 -7.68
C ILE A 133 3.95 -1.89 -9.00
N GLU A 134 4.40 -3.08 -9.37
CA GLU A 134 3.84 -3.82 -10.49
C GLU A 134 2.51 -4.46 -10.08
N ILE A 135 1.47 -4.19 -10.85
CA ILE A 135 0.14 -4.76 -10.64
C ILE A 135 -0.29 -5.47 -11.92
N ARG A 136 -0.82 -6.69 -11.75
CA ARG A 136 -1.41 -7.52 -12.82
C ARG A 136 -2.83 -7.87 -12.43
N ASP A 137 -3.80 -7.28 -13.09
CA ASP A 137 -5.21 -7.60 -12.89
C ASP A 137 -5.51 -8.92 -13.61
N VAL A 138 -6.08 -9.90 -12.90
CA VAL A 138 -6.42 -11.21 -13.49
C VAL A 138 -7.47 -11.06 -14.58
N ASP A 139 -8.48 -10.23 -14.32
CA ASP A 139 -9.55 -9.88 -15.23
C ASP A 139 -9.57 -8.33 -15.37
N PRO A 140 -8.72 -7.75 -16.25
CA PRO A 140 -8.60 -6.30 -16.37
C PRO A 140 -9.89 -5.68 -16.93
N PRO A 141 -10.41 -4.60 -16.31
CA PRO A 141 -11.57 -3.90 -16.84
C PRO A 141 -11.24 -3.16 -18.14
N ASP A 142 -12.20 -3.08 -19.06
CA ASP A 142 -12.10 -2.17 -20.20
C ASP A 142 -12.24 -0.73 -19.72
N LEU A 143 -11.17 0.07 -19.86
CA LEU A 143 -11.15 1.47 -19.40
C LEU A 143 -12.01 2.40 -20.25
N PHE A 144 -12.36 2.02 -21.49
CA PHE A 144 -13.11 2.87 -22.45
C PHE A 144 -14.56 2.43 -22.58
N ASN A 145 -14.86 1.18 -22.25
CA ASN A 145 -16.20 0.63 -22.27
C ASN A 145 -16.41 -0.27 -21.05
N PRO A 146 -16.57 0.31 -19.84
CA PRO A 146 -16.69 -0.46 -18.61
C PRO A 146 -18.02 -1.23 -18.58
N GLU A 147 -17.92 -2.55 -18.45
CA GLU A 147 -19.06 -3.44 -18.24
C GLU A 147 -19.24 -3.75 -16.75
N PRO A 148 -20.46 -4.07 -16.30
CA PRO A 148 -20.69 -4.55 -14.94
C PRO A 148 -19.86 -5.81 -14.68
N THR A 149 -19.07 -5.78 -13.60
CA THR A 149 -18.21 -6.92 -13.22
C THR A 149 -18.63 -7.48 -11.86
N SER A 150 -18.05 -8.63 -11.49
CA SER A 150 -18.21 -9.21 -10.16
C SER A 150 -17.75 -8.24 -9.07
N ASP A 151 -18.33 -8.37 -7.88
CA ASP A 151 -17.88 -7.71 -6.65
C ASP A 151 -16.51 -8.19 -6.16
N LYS A 152 -15.97 -9.25 -6.79
CA LYS A 152 -14.65 -9.82 -6.47
C LYS A 152 -13.65 -9.48 -7.57
N ASN A 153 -12.55 -8.86 -7.16
CA ASN A 153 -11.42 -8.56 -8.03
C ASN A 153 -10.17 -9.33 -7.55
N PHE A 154 -9.42 -9.88 -8.50
CA PHE A 154 -8.19 -10.61 -8.24
C PHE A 154 -7.03 -9.91 -8.96
N LEU A 155 -5.98 -9.67 -8.22
CA LEU A 155 -4.78 -9.05 -8.77
C LEU A 155 -3.52 -9.64 -8.13
N TRP A 156 -2.44 -9.65 -8.89
CA TRP A 156 -1.10 -9.90 -8.42
C TRP A 156 -0.37 -8.57 -8.31
N PHE A 157 0.37 -8.39 -7.24
CA PHE A 157 1.23 -7.21 -7.10
C PHE A 157 2.57 -7.59 -6.50
N LYS A 158 3.61 -6.87 -6.89
CA LYS A 158 4.95 -6.96 -6.31
C LYS A 158 5.61 -5.58 -6.32
N VAL A 159 6.54 -5.38 -5.37
CA VAL A 159 7.43 -4.22 -5.39
C VAL A 159 8.48 -4.40 -6.48
N ASP A 160 8.92 -3.30 -7.09
CA ASP A 160 10.07 -3.28 -7.96
C ASP A 160 11.35 -3.45 -7.12
N GLY A 161 12.17 -4.45 -7.44
CA GLY A 161 13.35 -4.83 -6.68
C GLY A 161 13.20 -6.14 -5.90
N THR A 162 14.17 -6.42 -5.04
CA THR A 162 14.27 -7.65 -4.25
C THR A 162 14.04 -7.36 -2.77
N LEU A 163 13.05 -8.03 -2.17
CA LEU A 163 12.86 -8.05 -0.73
C LEU A 163 13.56 -9.28 -0.15
N HIS A 164 14.36 -9.10 0.91
CA HIS A 164 15.02 -10.20 1.57
C HIS A 164 14.05 -10.92 2.53
N ALA A 165 14.05 -12.26 2.49
CA ALA A 165 13.12 -13.05 3.31
C ALA A 165 13.26 -12.84 4.82
N LYS A 166 14.42 -12.35 5.29
CA LYS A 166 14.66 -12.03 6.69
C LYS A 166 13.95 -10.76 7.17
N ASP A 167 13.50 -9.93 6.23
CA ASP A 167 12.89 -8.63 6.52
C ASP A 167 11.36 -8.71 6.46
N GLN A 168 10.76 -9.65 7.19
CA GLN A 168 9.29 -9.84 7.21
C GLN A 168 8.53 -8.53 7.50
N TRP A 169 9.05 -7.68 8.38
CA TRP A 169 8.46 -6.38 8.67
C TRP A 169 8.40 -5.45 7.44
N VAL A 170 9.37 -5.56 6.51
CA VAL A 170 9.35 -4.80 5.24
C VAL A 170 8.21 -5.27 4.36
N HIS A 171 7.93 -6.59 4.32
CA HIS A 171 6.78 -7.13 3.60
C HIS A 171 5.46 -6.60 4.18
N HIS A 172 5.35 -6.49 5.51
CA HIS A 172 4.17 -5.92 6.15
C HIS A 172 3.99 -4.43 5.81
N CYS A 173 5.08 -3.64 5.79
CA CYS A 173 5.03 -2.25 5.36
C CYS A 173 4.61 -2.10 3.89
N PHE A 174 4.98 -3.06 3.04
CA PHE A 174 4.55 -3.07 1.64
C PHE A 174 3.07 -3.43 1.48
N LEU A 175 2.55 -4.33 2.31
CA LEU A 175 1.15 -4.75 2.28
C LEU A 175 0.19 -3.72 2.88
N ALA A 176 0.67 -2.89 3.81
CA ALA A 176 -0.11 -1.82 4.44
C ALA A 176 -0.40 -0.67 3.46
#